data_5b514e057a8a03335ae68418af569aba
#
_entry.id   5b514e057a8a03335ae68418af569aba
#
_cell.length_a   1.000
_cell.length_b   1.000
_cell.length_c   1.000
_cell.angle_alpha   90.00
_cell.angle_beta   90.00
_cell.angle_gamma   90.00
#
_symmetry.space_group_name_H-M   'P 1'
#
loop_
_entity.id
_entity.type
_entity.pdbx_description
1 polymer ?
#
loop_
_entity_poly.entity_id
_entity_poly.type
_entity_poly.pdbx_seq_one_letter_code
_entity_poly.pdbx_strand_id
1 'polypeptide(L)'
;MTFQKLSVLLFCFIALSNCAQENDQKSSPIKSNISDNVEFSTTKMSDTTRESYALSDYLSENEELNKYVDSVMGTLDEKAIIAQLIMPAAGKYGKPKTTIDGLIKDKLIGGILMLNGTKKEFTSLITEFNKDNIAYGNLPFLYSADAEPSLVNRKITGSAPVKKANEIDSIQGVTDVANAISKDLNDIGINYNFAPVVDMSKNSTVGYRGFGKDPINIIPWSDEFIKVTQENNIIATAKHFPGHGLVSGDTHKSLQVIDGELKEVINYPLLIENGVLSIMVAHIAIENNPTYSTNGLPSTCSKKIVSSLLRDSLNFKGIIVTDAMGMGGVVKVPNSSVKAIEAGCDILLMPVDARKAHQEIWDEFKNGKEDFRNSVLESAKRIIRMKICLGLI
;
A
#
# COMPACT_ATOMS: atom_id res chain seq x y z
N MET A 1 28.08 -6.45 61.09
CA MET A 1 27.84 -5.23 61.88
C MET A 1 26.67 -4.51 61.24
N THR A 2 25.63 -4.68 61.92
CA THR A 2 24.63 -3.87 62.64
C THR A 2 23.65 -3.19 61.72
N PHE A 3 22.39 -3.69 61.62
CA PHE A 3 21.18 -3.40 62.40
C PHE A 3 20.78 -1.92 62.33
N GLN A 4 19.56 -1.47 62.08
CA GLN A 4 18.20 -1.80 62.55
C GLN A 4 17.19 -0.87 61.85
N LYS A 5 16.05 -1.27 61.56
CA LYS A 5 14.67 -1.45 62.09
C LYS A 5 13.75 -0.30 61.60
N LEU A 6 12.68 -0.61 60.93
CA LEU A 6 11.30 -0.95 61.32
C LEU A 6 10.55 0.22 62.02
N SER A 7 9.48 0.70 61.42
CA SER A 7 8.23 0.93 62.12
C SER A 7 7.02 1.07 61.19
N VAL A 8 6.07 0.22 61.41
CA VAL A 8 4.66 0.15 60.95
C VAL A 8 3.84 1.11 61.81
N LEU A 9 2.87 1.80 61.24
CA LEU A 9 1.70 2.24 61.99
C LEU A 9 0.43 2.19 61.15
N LEU A 10 -0.46 1.38 61.62
CA LEU A 10 -1.83 1.05 61.25
C LEU A 10 -2.77 1.89 62.13
N PHE A 11 -3.82 2.49 61.55
CA PHE A 11 -5.09 2.84 62.26
C PHE A 11 -6.19 3.04 61.23
N CYS A 12 -7.09 2.19 61.11
CA CYS A 12 -8.42 1.85 61.63
C CYS A 12 -9.49 2.91 61.45
N PHE A 13 -10.50 2.50 60.64
CA PHE A 13 -11.95 2.63 60.71
C PHE A 13 -12.60 3.79 61.49
N ILE A 14 -13.61 4.41 60.84
CA ILE A 14 -14.97 4.49 61.39
C ILE A 14 -15.95 4.70 60.20
N ALA A 15 -16.96 3.81 60.14
CA ALA A 15 -18.18 3.93 59.35
C ALA A 15 -19.23 4.68 60.15
N LEU A 16 -20.03 5.52 59.53
CA LEU A 16 -21.39 5.85 59.98
C LEU A 16 -22.32 6.07 58.80
N SER A 17 -23.30 5.21 58.74
CA SER A 17 -24.51 5.28 57.93
C SER A 17 -25.42 6.40 58.43
N ASN A 18 -26.11 7.10 57.53
CA ASN A 18 -27.56 7.32 57.70
C ASN A 18 -28.29 7.73 56.41
N CYS A 19 -29.47 7.19 56.35
CA CYS A 19 -30.54 7.15 55.41
C CYS A 19 -31.16 8.46 54.91
N ALA A 20 -31.74 8.30 53.69
CA ALA A 20 -33.05 8.72 53.18
C ALA A 20 -33.24 10.19 52.74
N GLN A 21 -33.51 10.40 51.49
CA GLN A 21 -34.86 10.60 50.94
C GLN A 21 -34.85 10.79 49.41
N GLU A 22 -35.82 10.15 48.78
CA GLU A 22 -36.17 10.26 47.36
C GLU A 22 -36.48 11.69 46.92
N ASN A 23 -36.03 12.05 45.72
CA ASN A 23 -36.84 12.90 44.86
C ASN A 23 -36.54 12.57 43.38
N ASP A 24 -37.56 11.97 42.77
CA ASP A 24 -37.68 11.75 41.33
C ASP A 24 -37.55 13.07 40.57
N GLN A 25 -36.50 13.19 39.73
CA GLN A 25 -36.57 14.00 38.53
C GLN A 25 -35.95 13.23 37.38
N LYS A 26 -36.82 12.79 36.48
CA LYS A 26 -36.49 12.26 35.17
C LYS A 26 -35.62 13.25 34.39
N SER A 27 -34.35 12.97 34.22
CA SER A 27 -33.53 13.58 33.17
C SER A 27 -33.40 12.61 32.02
N SER A 28 -34.05 12.95 30.92
CA SER A 28 -33.90 12.30 29.61
C SER A 28 -32.47 12.34 29.14
N PRO A 29 -31.97 11.28 28.46
CA PRO A 29 -30.63 11.31 27.89
C PRO A 29 -30.53 12.29 26.71
N ILE A 30 -29.60 13.18 26.79
CA ILE A 30 -29.21 14.05 25.66
C ILE A 30 -28.64 13.15 24.55
N LYS A 31 -29.42 12.96 23.49
CA LYS A 31 -28.94 12.40 22.24
C LYS A 31 -27.99 13.43 21.63
N SER A 32 -26.71 13.10 21.58
CA SER A 32 -25.74 13.76 20.74
C SER A 32 -26.02 13.42 19.28
N ASN A 33 -26.83 14.22 18.61
CA ASN A 33 -26.92 14.23 17.16
C ASN A 33 -25.72 15.01 16.64
N ILE A 34 -24.70 14.28 16.18
CA ILE A 34 -23.73 14.78 15.22
C ILE A 34 -23.70 13.73 14.10
N SER A 35 -24.66 13.85 13.20
CA SER A 35 -24.61 13.29 11.87
C SER A 35 -24.84 14.45 10.89
N ASP A 36 -23.83 15.26 10.68
CA ASP A 36 -23.80 16.15 9.51
C ASP A 36 -23.31 15.32 8.33
N ASN A 37 -24.28 14.73 7.64
CA ASN A 37 -24.11 14.20 6.30
C ASN A 37 -23.83 15.38 5.38
N VAL A 38 -22.56 15.55 4.98
CA VAL A 38 -22.22 16.35 3.80
C VAL A 38 -22.57 15.49 2.60
N GLU A 39 -23.79 15.65 2.08
CA GLU A 39 -24.19 15.08 0.81
C GLU A 39 -23.36 15.70 -0.32
N PHE A 40 -22.58 14.85 -0.99
CA PHE A 40 -22.09 15.18 -2.32
C PHE A 40 -23.30 15.44 -3.22
N SER A 41 -23.44 16.66 -3.74
CA SER A 41 -24.44 17.01 -4.75
C SER A 41 -24.13 16.27 -6.04
N THR A 42 -24.52 15.00 -6.11
CA THR A 42 -24.64 14.26 -7.36
C THR A 42 -26.06 14.51 -7.88
N THR A 43 -26.17 15.02 -9.08
CA THR A 43 -27.41 15.06 -9.86
C THR A 43 -28.16 13.74 -9.68
N LYS A 44 -29.42 13.77 -9.23
CA LYS A 44 -30.28 12.63 -8.98
C LYS A 44 -30.32 11.69 -10.21
N MET A 45 -29.49 10.64 -10.18
CA MET A 45 -29.78 9.40 -10.87
C MET A 45 -30.71 8.58 -9.96
N SER A 46 -31.73 7.98 -10.57
CA SER A 46 -32.78 7.18 -9.93
C SER A 46 -32.21 6.19 -8.91
N ASP A 47 -32.90 6.07 -7.80
CA ASP A 47 -32.68 5.17 -6.67
C ASP A 47 -32.76 3.70 -7.11
N THR A 48 -31.71 3.22 -7.78
CA THR A 48 -31.41 1.79 -7.92
C THR A 48 -30.38 1.46 -6.86
N THR A 49 -30.64 0.49 -6.01
CA THR A 49 -29.74 -0.09 -5.01
C THR A 49 -28.32 -0.14 -5.57
N ARG A 50 -27.46 0.74 -5.07
CA ARG A 50 -26.06 0.82 -5.50
C ARG A 50 -25.40 -0.50 -5.09
N GLU A 51 -25.03 -1.34 -6.05
CA GLU A 51 -24.30 -2.57 -5.77
C GLU A 51 -23.01 -2.21 -5.04
N SER A 52 -22.78 -2.80 -3.87
CA SER A 52 -21.53 -2.64 -3.13
C SER A 52 -20.54 -3.68 -3.65
N TYR A 53 -19.43 -3.22 -4.21
CA TYR A 53 -18.35 -4.08 -4.66
C TYR A 53 -17.37 -4.38 -3.50
N ALA A 54 -16.82 -5.60 -3.51
CA ALA A 54 -15.81 -6.04 -2.55
C ALA A 54 -14.43 -6.16 -3.23
N LEU A 55 -13.37 -6.27 -2.43
CA LEU A 55 -12.00 -6.41 -2.94
C LEU A 55 -11.85 -7.68 -3.82
N SER A 56 -12.63 -8.74 -3.55
CA SER A 56 -12.71 -9.96 -4.36
C SER A 56 -13.24 -9.72 -5.78
N ASP A 57 -13.99 -8.63 -6.02
CA ASP A 57 -14.55 -8.33 -7.34
C ASP A 57 -13.53 -7.64 -8.26
N TYR A 58 -12.38 -7.24 -7.72
CA TYR A 58 -11.40 -6.46 -8.48
C TYR A 58 -10.95 -7.15 -9.78
N LEU A 59 -10.68 -8.46 -9.73
CA LEU A 59 -10.23 -9.25 -10.88
C LEU A 59 -11.39 -9.85 -11.69
N SER A 60 -12.64 -9.66 -11.26
CA SER A 60 -13.80 -10.19 -11.96
C SER A 60 -14.07 -9.45 -13.29
N GLU A 61 -14.60 -10.17 -14.27
CA GLU A 61 -15.15 -9.55 -15.48
C GLU A 61 -16.60 -9.09 -15.19
N ASN A 62 -16.75 -7.86 -14.70
CA ASN A 62 -18.03 -7.26 -14.33
C ASN A 62 -18.24 -5.96 -15.11
N GLU A 63 -19.20 -5.99 -16.05
CA GLU A 63 -19.49 -4.85 -16.93
C GLU A 63 -20.04 -3.63 -16.15
N GLU A 64 -20.86 -3.84 -15.13
CA GLU A 64 -21.41 -2.74 -14.32
C GLU A 64 -20.32 -2.06 -13.50
N LEU A 65 -19.40 -2.83 -12.94
CA LEU A 65 -18.20 -2.29 -12.29
C LEU A 65 -17.34 -1.49 -13.30
N ASN A 66 -17.15 -1.98 -14.52
CA ASN A 66 -16.42 -1.26 -15.56
C ASN A 66 -17.11 0.07 -15.91
N LYS A 67 -18.43 0.07 -16.09
CA LYS A 67 -19.22 1.30 -16.32
C LYS A 67 -19.09 2.27 -15.15
N TYR A 68 -19.07 1.75 -13.92
CA TYR A 68 -18.90 2.60 -12.75
C TYR A 68 -17.49 3.22 -12.71
N VAL A 69 -16.44 2.45 -13.02
CA VAL A 69 -15.07 2.98 -13.18
C VAL A 69 -15.03 4.09 -14.22
N ASP A 70 -15.61 3.87 -15.40
CA ASP A 70 -15.65 4.85 -16.48
C ASP A 70 -16.46 6.11 -16.08
N SER A 71 -17.54 5.95 -15.32
CA SER A 71 -18.29 7.07 -14.76
C SER A 71 -17.45 7.92 -13.80
N VAL A 72 -16.72 7.29 -12.88
CA VAL A 72 -15.80 7.99 -11.96
C VAL A 72 -14.68 8.69 -12.75
N MET A 73 -14.07 7.98 -13.72
CA MET A 73 -13.05 8.58 -14.60
C MET A 73 -13.58 9.83 -15.32
N GLY A 74 -14.82 9.81 -15.78
CA GLY A 74 -15.47 10.94 -16.48
C GLY A 74 -15.69 12.17 -15.60
N THR A 75 -15.59 12.05 -14.26
CA THR A 75 -15.68 13.19 -13.33
C THR A 75 -14.33 13.89 -13.11
N LEU A 76 -13.22 13.30 -13.54
CA LEU A 76 -11.87 13.79 -13.30
C LEU A 76 -11.34 14.55 -14.52
N ASP A 77 -10.63 15.64 -14.27
CA ASP A 77 -9.78 16.23 -15.28
C ASP A 77 -8.49 15.40 -15.47
N GLU A 78 -7.78 15.66 -16.56
CA GLU A 78 -6.58 14.91 -16.93
C GLU A 78 -5.48 14.97 -15.85
N LYS A 79 -5.36 16.09 -15.09
CA LYS A 79 -4.39 16.21 -14.00
C LYS A 79 -4.79 15.39 -12.79
N ALA A 80 -6.07 15.34 -12.46
CA ALA A 80 -6.60 14.51 -11.39
C ALA A 80 -6.47 13.00 -11.73
N ILE A 81 -6.57 12.61 -13.00
CA ILE A 81 -6.28 11.27 -13.49
C ILE A 81 -4.81 10.91 -13.23
N ILE A 82 -3.87 11.77 -13.63
CA ILE A 82 -2.42 11.57 -13.41
C ILE A 82 -2.09 11.50 -11.92
N ALA A 83 -2.75 12.30 -11.09
CA ALA A 83 -2.56 12.29 -9.64
C ALA A 83 -2.79 10.89 -9.02
N GLN A 84 -3.70 10.07 -9.58
CA GLN A 84 -3.95 8.73 -9.07
C GLN A 84 -2.71 7.83 -9.10
N LEU A 85 -1.77 8.07 -10.01
CA LEU A 85 -0.57 7.27 -10.21
C LEU A 85 0.57 7.64 -9.23
N ILE A 86 0.41 8.65 -8.37
CA ILE A 86 1.52 9.21 -7.57
C ILE A 86 1.27 8.99 -6.08
N MET A 87 2.21 8.31 -5.41
CA MET A 87 2.13 7.94 -4.00
C MET A 87 3.40 8.39 -3.24
N PRO A 88 3.48 9.64 -2.75
CA PRO A 88 4.56 10.07 -1.87
C PRO A 88 4.48 9.41 -0.50
N ALA A 89 5.54 9.54 0.32
CA ALA A 89 5.56 9.05 1.68
C ALA A 89 5.38 10.18 2.70
N ALA A 90 4.60 9.90 3.75
CA ALA A 90 4.50 10.68 4.99
C ALA A 90 5.06 9.86 6.18
N GLY A 91 5.28 10.50 7.31
CA GLY A 91 5.83 9.86 8.52
C GLY A 91 7.30 10.22 8.75
N LYS A 92 7.95 9.54 9.71
CA LYS A 92 9.28 9.91 10.20
C LYS A 92 10.36 10.03 9.11
N TYR A 93 10.31 9.17 8.09
CA TYR A 93 11.26 9.18 6.97
C TYR A 93 10.62 9.59 5.65
N GLY A 94 9.36 10.02 5.70
CA GLY A 94 8.63 10.58 4.56
C GLY A 94 8.88 12.08 4.38
N LYS A 95 8.03 12.69 3.58
CA LYS A 95 8.01 14.16 3.41
C LYS A 95 7.38 14.81 4.64
N PRO A 96 7.76 16.06 4.97
CA PRO A 96 7.07 16.85 5.99
C PRO A 96 5.57 16.93 5.73
N LYS A 97 4.75 16.96 6.80
CA LYS A 97 3.30 17.07 6.68
C LYS A 97 2.88 18.25 5.77
N THR A 98 3.51 19.41 5.94
CA THR A 98 3.23 20.60 5.12
C THR A 98 3.45 20.39 3.62
N THR A 99 4.41 19.53 3.24
CA THR A 99 4.61 19.14 1.85
C THR A 99 3.44 18.30 1.35
N ILE A 100 3.00 17.31 2.13
CA ILE A 100 1.86 16.47 1.79
C ILE A 100 0.57 17.31 1.71
N ASP A 101 0.32 18.20 2.68
CA ASP A 101 -0.83 19.11 2.66
C ASP A 101 -0.87 19.96 1.37
N GLY A 102 0.29 20.45 0.93
CA GLY A 102 0.41 21.16 -0.35
C GLY A 102 0.10 20.30 -1.58
N LEU A 103 0.51 19.04 -1.58
CA LEU A 103 0.20 18.10 -2.66
C LEU A 103 -1.29 17.73 -2.70
N ILE A 104 -1.93 17.58 -1.53
CA ILE A 104 -3.37 17.34 -1.40
C ILE A 104 -4.15 18.55 -1.93
N LYS A 105 -3.81 19.75 -1.47
CA LYS A 105 -4.43 21.00 -1.91
C LYS A 105 -4.37 21.19 -3.41
N ASP A 106 -3.21 20.89 -4.01
CA ASP A 106 -2.96 21.06 -5.45
C ASP A 106 -3.42 19.87 -6.29
N LYS A 107 -4.05 18.83 -5.66
CA LYS A 107 -4.63 17.64 -6.29
C LYS A 107 -3.63 16.83 -7.10
N LEU A 108 -2.42 16.59 -6.56
CA LEU A 108 -1.29 16.02 -7.30
C LEU A 108 -0.99 14.55 -6.93
N ILE A 109 -1.75 13.94 -6.01
CA ILE A 109 -1.48 12.60 -5.49
C ILE A 109 -2.76 11.77 -5.34
N GLY A 110 -2.67 10.45 -5.52
CA GLY A 110 -3.78 9.50 -5.39
C GLY A 110 -3.65 8.53 -4.22
N GLY A 111 -2.51 8.54 -3.53
CA GLY A 111 -2.24 7.72 -2.35
C GLY A 111 -1.07 8.26 -1.53
N ILE A 112 -0.86 7.70 -0.33
CA ILE A 112 0.20 8.11 0.61
C ILE A 112 0.77 6.87 1.30
N LEU A 113 2.10 6.68 1.22
CA LEU A 113 2.82 5.68 2.03
C LEU A 113 3.05 6.24 3.44
N MET A 114 2.64 5.47 4.46
CA MET A 114 2.91 5.77 5.85
C MET A 114 4.26 5.15 6.26
N LEU A 115 5.33 5.96 6.27
CA LEU A 115 6.71 5.50 6.37
C LEU A 115 7.32 5.79 7.74
N ASN A 116 7.39 4.76 8.59
CA ASN A 116 7.92 4.78 9.95
C ASN A 116 7.24 5.82 10.87
N GLY A 117 6.55 5.33 11.88
CA GLY A 117 5.85 6.13 12.89
C GLY A 117 5.19 5.25 13.92
N THR A 118 4.36 5.82 14.76
CA THR A 118 3.50 5.10 15.70
C THR A 118 2.10 4.91 15.13
N LYS A 119 1.36 3.91 15.61
CA LYS A 119 -0.08 3.75 15.27
C LYS A 119 -0.85 5.07 15.48
N LYS A 120 -0.64 5.73 16.62
CA LYS A 120 -1.32 6.99 16.96
C LYS A 120 -0.99 8.12 15.98
N GLU A 121 0.29 8.29 15.62
CA GLU A 121 0.72 9.31 14.65
C GLU A 121 0.09 9.05 13.27
N PHE A 122 0.11 7.80 12.81
CA PHE A 122 -0.47 7.45 11.52
C PHE A 122 -1.98 7.66 11.48
N THR A 123 -2.72 7.24 12.52
CA THR A 123 -4.16 7.48 12.62
C THR A 123 -4.48 8.98 12.60
N SER A 124 -3.71 9.81 13.34
CA SER A 124 -3.89 11.27 13.32
C SER A 124 -3.63 11.86 11.93
N LEU A 125 -2.50 11.49 11.30
CA LEU A 125 -2.16 11.99 9.96
C LEU A 125 -3.21 11.59 8.92
N ILE A 126 -3.65 10.33 8.92
CA ILE A 126 -4.67 9.85 7.98
C ILE A 126 -5.99 10.61 8.18
N THR A 127 -6.40 10.83 9.43
CA THR A 127 -7.61 11.61 9.75
C THR A 127 -7.52 13.04 9.21
N GLU A 128 -6.38 13.71 9.42
CA GLU A 128 -6.15 15.07 8.95
C GLU A 128 -6.09 15.14 7.43
N PHE A 129 -5.35 14.22 6.78
CA PHE A 129 -5.25 14.15 5.32
C PHE A 129 -6.61 13.86 4.67
N ASN A 130 -7.42 12.97 5.25
CA ASN A 130 -8.77 12.69 4.74
C ASN A 130 -9.67 13.92 4.84
N LYS A 131 -9.62 14.65 5.97
CA LYS A 131 -10.38 15.90 6.14
C LYS A 131 -10.04 16.90 5.05
N ASP A 132 -8.76 17.14 4.80
CA ASP A 132 -8.29 18.08 3.78
C ASP A 132 -8.61 17.56 2.37
N ASN A 133 -8.45 16.27 2.13
CA ASN A 133 -8.75 15.65 0.85
C ASN A 133 -10.22 15.82 0.44
N ILE A 134 -11.13 15.59 1.38
CA ILE A 134 -12.59 15.81 1.18
C ILE A 134 -12.87 17.30 0.92
N ALA A 135 -12.27 18.19 1.70
CA ALA A 135 -12.48 19.64 1.55
C ALA A 135 -12.04 20.16 0.17
N TYR A 136 -11.03 19.54 -0.43
CA TYR A 136 -10.58 19.89 -1.78
C TYR A 136 -11.29 19.10 -2.89
N GLY A 137 -12.18 18.18 -2.56
CA GLY A 137 -12.95 17.39 -3.53
C GLY A 137 -12.10 16.41 -4.36
N ASN A 138 -11.08 15.82 -3.75
CA ASN A 138 -10.27 14.77 -4.37
C ASN A 138 -10.91 13.40 -4.16
N LEU A 139 -10.55 12.41 -4.99
CA LEU A 139 -10.88 11.01 -4.71
C LEU A 139 -10.17 10.53 -3.42
N PRO A 140 -10.77 9.61 -2.66
CA PRO A 140 -10.13 9.01 -1.48
C PRO A 140 -8.75 8.42 -1.80
N PHE A 141 -7.83 8.51 -0.83
CA PHE A 141 -6.47 8.00 -0.99
C PHE A 141 -6.35 6.49 -0.75
N LEU A 142 -5.43 5.86 -1.47
CA LEU A 142 -4.82 4.61 -1.02
C LEU A 142 -3.76 4.95 0.04
N TYR A 143 -3.94 4.43 1.26
CA TYR A 143 -2.93 4.52 2.31
C TYR A 143 -2.16 3.22 2.38
N SER A 144 -0.85 3.28 2.25
CA SER A 144 0.01 2.10 2.22
C SER A 144 1.03 2.06 3.35
N ALA A 145 1.55 0.87 3.65
CA ALA A 145 2.69 0.66 4.54
C ALA A 145 3.50 -0.58 4.15
N ASP A 146 4.78 -0.62 4.54
CA ASP A 146 5.59 -1.84 4.53
C ASP A 146 5.36 -2.63 5.81
N ALA A 147 4.20 -3.25 5.96
CA ALA A 147 3.85 -4.04 7.13
C ALA A 147 4.18 -5.53 6.91
N GLU A 148 5.46 -5.80 6.61
CA GLU A 148 6.01 -7.16 6.52
C GLU A 148 6.12 -7.79 7.91
N PRO A 149 5.94 -9.10 8.08
CA PRO A 149 6.14 -9.77 9.37
C PRO A 149 7.45 -9.40 10.06
N SER A 150 8.54 -9.31 9.30
CA SER A 150 9.88 -9.00 9.83
C SER A 150 10.13 -7.52 10.12
N LEU A 151 9.28 -6.62 9.65
CA LEU A 151 9.52 -5.17 9.71
C LEU A 151 8.44 -4.38 10.44
N VAL A 152 7.21 -4.87 10.52
CA VAL A 152 6.04 -4.12 10.98
C VAL A 152 6.26 -3.52 12.37
N ASN A 153 6.77 -4.28 13.33
CA ASN A 153 6.98 -3.81 14.69
C ASN A 153 8.03 -2.69 14.80
N ARG A 154 8.94 -2.59 13.84
CA ARG A 154 9.92 -1.51 13.74
C ARG A 154 9.39 -0.31 12.96
N LYS A 155 8.58 -0.56 11.93
CA LYS A 155 8.05 0.49 11.05
C LYS A 155 6.79 1.15 11.60
N ILE A 156 5.98 0.39 12.36
CA ILE A 156 4.74 0.87 12.99
C ILE A 156 4.83 0.58 14.49
N THR A 157 5.45 1.49 15.23
CA THR A 157 5.59 1.34 16.68
C THR A 157 4.22 1.30 17.36
N GLY A 158 4.01 0.32 18.24
CA GLY A 158 2.72 0.06 18.89
C GLY A 158 1.82 -0.91 18.12
N SER A 159 2.31 -1.49 17.00
CA SER A 159 1.67 -2.66 16.38
C SER A 159 1.79 -3.90 17.26
N ALA A 160 0.86 -4.85 17.09
CA ALA A 160 0.92 -6.14 17.76
C ALA A 160 2.25 -6.85 17.47
N PRO A 161 2.93 -7.43 18.48
CA PRO A 161 4.15 -8.18 18.25
C PRO A 161 3.84 -9.43 17.42
N VAL A 162 4.61 -9.62 16.35
CA VAL A 162 4.48 -10.78 15.46
C VAL A 162 5.83 -11.44 15.24
N LYS A 163 5.83 -12.75 14.91
CA LYS A 163 7.03 -13.48 14.48
C LYS A 163 7.55 -12.86 13.17
N LYS A 164 8.87 -12.83 12.99
CA LYS A 164 9.47 -12.51 11.69
C LYS A 164 9.17 -13.59 10.67
N ALA A 165 9.17 -13.26 9.39
CA ALA A 165 8.85 -14.20 8.33
C ALA A 165 9.70 -15.49 8.40
N ASN A 166 11.01 -15.37 8.64
CA ASN A 166 11.92 -16.50 8.77
C ASN A 166 11.84 -17.25 10.13
N GLU A 167 10.99 -16.80 11.05
CA GLU A 167 10.73 -17.43 12.35
C GLU A 167 9.35 -18.14 12.39
N ILE A 168 8.53 -17.96 11.34
CA ILE A 168 7.25 -18.64 11.20
C ILE A 168 7.53 -20.10 10.79
N ASP A 169 6.83 -21.05 11.41
CA ASP A 169 7.10 -22.48 11.32
C ASP A 169 5.90 -23.31 10.81
N SER A 170 4.78 -22.65 10.49
CA SER A 170 3.56 -23.30 10.01
C SER A 170 2.68 -22.36 9.19
N ILE A 171 1.82 -22.90 8.34
CA ILE A 171 0.80 -22.14 7.59
C ILE A 171 -0.14 -21.41 8.58
N GLN A 172 -0.57 -22.08 9.66
CA GLN A 172 -1.37 -21.42 10.69
C GLN A 172 -0.65 -20.22 11.30
N GLY A 173 0.67 -20.31 11.51
CA GLY A 173 1.48 -19.17 11.96
C GLY A 173 1.50 -18.01 10.95
N VAL A 174 1.44 -18.29 9.65
CA VAL A 174 1.29 -17.25 8.62
C VAL A 174 -0.09 -16.59 8.72
N THR A 175 -1.16 -17.38 8.83
CA THR A 175 -2.53 -16.91 9.03
C THR A 175 -2.64 -15.98 10.25
N ASP A 176 -2.09 -16.41 11.39
CA ASP A 176 -2.13 -15.65 12.65
C ASP A 176 -1.41 -14.30 12.52
N VAL A 177 -0.23 -14.31 11.90
CA VAL A 177 0.59 -13.10 11.67
C VAL A 177 -0.09 -12.16 10.68
N ALA A 178 -0.65 -12.67 9.58
CA ALA A 178 -1.36 -11.87 8.59
C ALA A 178 -2.60 -11.21 9.19
N ASN A 179 -3.39 -11.93 10.00
CA ASN A 179 -4.54 -11.38 10.71
C ASN A 179 -4.15 -10.28 11.71
N ALA A 180 -3.09 -10.50 12.50
CA ALA A 180 -2.62 -9.51 13.48
C ALA A 180 -2.15 -8.22 12.79
N ILE A 181 -1.40 -8.33 11.69
CA ILE A 181 -0.96 -7.20 10.88
C ILE A 181 -2.16 -6.48 10.26
N SER A 182 -3.07 -7.22 9.63
CA SER A 182 -4.26 -6.66 8.97
C SER A 182 -5.16 -5.92 9.94
N LYS A 183 -5.35 -6.47 11.16
CA LYS A 183 -6.08 -5.77 12.21
C LYS A 183 -5.45 -4.42 12.55
N ASP A 184 -4.13 -4.37 12.74
CA ASP A 184 -3.41 -3.13 13.04
C ASP A 184 -3.53 -2.11 11.90
N LEU A 185 -3.41 -2.55 10.65
CA LEU A 185 -3.56 -1.70 9.47
C LEU A 185 -4.96 -1.12 9.35
N ASN A 186 -6.00 -1.95 9.56
CA ASN A 186 -7.40 -1.50 9.57
C ASN A 186 -7.67 -0.49 10.70
N ASP A 187 -7.16 -0.74 11.92
CA ASP A 187 -7.28 0.18 13.07
C ASP A 187 -6.66 1.56 12.77
N ILE A 188 -5.63 1.61 11.93
CA ILE A 188 -4.93 2.84 11.51
C ILE A 188 -5.66 3.54 10.35
N GLY A 189 -6.33 2.77 9.49
CA GLY A 189 -6.93 3.23 8.23
C GLY A 189 -6.03 3.02 7.01
N ILE A 190 -5.07 2.06 7.09
CA ILE A 190 -4.21 1.66 5.98
C ILE A 190 -4.87 0.52 5.23
N ASN A 191 -5.05 0.66 3.91
CA ASN A 191 -5.77 -0.28 3.04
C ASN A 191 -4.87 -0.95 1.99
N TYR A 192 -3.55 -0.72 2.03
CA TYR A 192 -2.59 -1.25 1.08
C TYR A 192 -1.30 -1.67 1.78
N ASN A 193 -0.98 -2.97 1.78
CA ASN A 193 0.22 -3.51 2.42
C ASN A 193 1.26 -3.93 1.38
N PHE A 194 2.46 -3.39 1.46
CA PHE A 194 3.61 -3.82 0.65
C PHE A 194 4.28 -5.06 1.25
N ALA A 195 3.51 -6.14 1.35
CA ALA A 195 3.90 -7.48 1.80
C ALA A 195 3.01 -8.54 1.13
N PRO A 196 3.50 -9.78 0.96
CA PRO A 196 4.75 -10.35 1.48
C PRO A 196 5.97 -10.17 0.57
N VAL A 197 7.16 -10.46 1.12
CA VAL A 197 8.40 -10.64 0.35
C VAL A 197 8.46 -12.07 -0.15
N VAL A 198 8.47 -12.23 -1.48
CA VAL A 198 8.51 -13.53 -2.18
C VAL A 198 9.90 -13.85 -2.78
N ASP A 199 10.90 -13.00 -2.47
CA ASP A 199 12.26 -13.18 -2.89
C ASP A 199 12.91 -14.41 -2.22
N MET A 200 13.84 -15.08 -2.93
CA MET A 200 14.65 -16.15 -2.37
C MET A 200 15.70 -15.59 -1.39
N SER A 201 15.77 -16.13 -0.18
CA SER A 201 16.50 -15.54 0.97
C SER A 201 18.03 -15.69 0.92
N LYS A 202 18.69 -15.42 -0.19
CA LYS A 202 20.17 -15.42 -0.26
C LYS A 202 20.79 -14.06 -0.01
N ASN A 203 20.11 -12.99 -0.43
CA ASN A 203 20.56 -11.62 -0.24
C ASN A 203 20.35 -11.17 1.22
N SER A 204 21.37 -10.55 1.84
CA SER A 204 21.30 -10.09 3.24
C SER A 204 20.25 -8.98 3.47
N THR A 205 19.91 -8.22 2.44
CA THR A 205 18.91 -7.14 2.53
C THR A 205 17.49 -7.67 2.64
N VAL A 206 17.19 -8.80 1.99
CA VAL A 206 15.86 -9.41 1.98
C VAL A 206 15.77 -10.74 2.73
N GLY A 207 16.89 -11.35 3.04
CA GLY A 207 17.00 -12.73 3.48
C GLY A 207 16.22 -13.15 4.73
N TYR A 208 15.97 -12.23 5.66
CA TYR A 208 15.16 -12.49 6.86
C TYR A 208 13.72 -11.99 6.72
N ARG A 209 13.40 -11.37 5.59
CA ARG A 209 12.10 -10.72 5.33
C ARG A 209 11.10 -11.66 4.64
N GLY A 210 11.60 -12.67 3.92
CA GLY A 210 10.80 -13.66 3.20
C GLY A 210 10.68 -15.00 3.91
N PHE A 211 9.91 -15.92 3.31
CA PHE A 211 9.57 -17.23 3.85
C PHE A 211 10.59 -18.35 3.51
N GLY A 212 11.83 -18.00 3.22
CA GLY A 212 12.88 -18.98 2.99
C GLY A 212 13.63 -18.83 1.67
N LYS A 213 14.23 -19.94 1.21
CA LYS A 213 15.13 -19.95 0.04
C LYS A 213 14.56 -20.72 -1.13
N ASP A 214 13.52 -21.49 -0.89
CA ASP A 214 12.99 -22.47 -1.81
C ASP A 214 11.53 -22.13 -2.17
N PRO A 215 11.17 -22.14 -3.46
CA PRO A 215 9.79 -21.92 -3.92
C PRO A 215 8.76 -22.81 -3.24
N ILE A 216 9.13 -24.04 -2.85
CA ILE A 216 8.22 -24.97 -2.18
C ILE A 216 7.67 -24.43 -0.84
N ASN A 217 8.41 -23.54 -0.18
CA ASN A 217 7.97 -22.86 1.04
C ASN A 217 7.47 -21.45 0.74
N ILE A 218 8.19 -20.73 -0.13
CA ILE A 218 7.88 -19.33 -0.44
C ILE A 218 6.47 -19.19 -1.01
N ILE A 219 6.13 -20.02 -2.00
CA ILE A 219 4.86 -19.89 -2.73
C ILE A 219 3.65 -20.13 -1.81
N PRO A 220 3.48 -21.29 -1.14
CA PRO A 220 2.28 -21.55 -0.35
C PRO A 220 2.16 -20.63 0.86
N TRP A 221 3.25 -20.19 1.45
CA TRP A 221 3.21 -19.29 2.60
C TRP A 221 2.91 -17.83 2.19
N SER A 222 3.45 -17.42 1.05
CA SER A 222 3.11 -16.11 0.48
C SER A 222 1.66 -16.06 0.01
N ASP A 223 1.17 -17.15 -0.57
CA ASP A 223 -0.22 -17.27 -1.00
C ASP A 223 -1.18 -17.14 0.18
N GLU A 224 -0.94 -17.87 1.28
CA GLU A 224 -1.75 -17.76 2.50
C GLU A 224 -1.69 -16.35 3.09
N PHE A 225 -0.51 -15.71 3.15
CA PHE A 225 -0.39 -14.33 3.64
C PHE A 225 -1.19 -13.36 2.78
N ILE A 226 -1.11 -13.48 1.45
CA ILE A 226 -1.85 -12.65 0.49
C ILE A 226 -3.35 -12.85 0.69
N LYS A 227 -3.82 -14.10 0.68
CA LYS A 227 -5.21 -14.47 0.85
C LYS A 227 -5.80 -13.85 2.12
N VAL A 228 -5.18 -14.11 3.28
CA VAL A 228 -5.66 -13.59 4.58
C VAL A 228 -5.64 -12.06 4.63
N THR A 229 -4.61 -11.42 4.07
CA THR A 229 -4.54 -9.95 4.00
C THR A 229 -5.69 -9.39 3.16
N GLN A 230 -5.98 -9.98 2.00
CA GLN A 230 -7.05 -9.54 1.09
C GLN A 230 -8.45 -9.85 1.63
N GLU A 231 -8.65 -10.96 2.35
CA GLU A 231 -9.88 -11.27 3.09
C GLU A 231 -10.17 -10.26 4.20
N ASN A 232 -9.14 -9.58 4.73
CA ASN A 232 -9.27 -8.47 5.68
C ASN A 232 -9.46 -7.10 4.99
N ASN A 233 -9.82 -7.07 3.70
CA ASN A 233 -10.03 -5.86 2.90
C ASN A 233 -8.81 -4.94 2.78
N ILE A 234 -7.61 -5.52 2.67
CA ILE A 234 -6.34 -4.83 2.48
C ILE A 234 -5.65 -5.40 1.23
N ILE A 235 -5.19 -4.54 0.33
CA ILE A 235 -4.42 -4.96 -0.84
C ILE A 235 -3.10 -5.56 -0.37
N ALA A 236 -2.79 -6.81 -0.73
CA ALA A 236 -1.49 -7.42 -0.54
C ALA A 236 -0.58 -7.23 -1.76
N THR A 237 0.73 -7.19 -1.56
CA THR A 237 1.74 -6.96 -2.61
C THR A 237 2.83 -7.99 -2.58
N ALA A 238 2.95 -8.82 -3.61
CA ALA A 238 4.11 -9.69 -3.79
C ALA A 238 5.32 -8.88 -4.28
N LYS A 239 6.49 -9.02 -3.62
CA LYS A 239 7.68 -8.23 -3.95
C LYS A 239 8.98 -9.02 -3.74
N HIS A 240 10.03 -8.73 -4.50
CA HIS A 240 10.21 -7.63 -5.48
C HIS A 240 10.45 -8.22 -6.87
N PHE A 241 9.51 -8.04 -7.78
CA PHE A 241 9.62 -8.59 -9.14
C PHE A 241 10.74 -7.92 -9.94
N PRO A 242 11.54 -8.64 -10.76
CA PRO A 242 11.50 -10.08 -11.06
C PRO A 242 12.35 -10.96 -10.11
N GLY A 243 12.77 -10.44 -8.97
CA GLY A 243 13.52 -11.14 -7.92
C GLY A 243 14.68 -10.30 -7.39
N HIS A 244 14.75 -10.13 -6.07
CA HIS A 244 15.82 -9.40 -5.37
C HIS A 244 16.70 -10.32 -4.51
N GLY A 245 16.24 -11.54 -4.24
CA GLY A 245 16.89 -12.43 -3.28
C GLY A 245 18.20 -13.05 -3.76
N LEU A 246 18.42 -13.13 -5.07
CA LEU A 246 19.62 -13.72 -5.66
C LEU A 246 20.68 -12.72 -6.10
N VAL A 247 20.37 -11.40 -6.14
CA VAL A 247 21.38 -10.36 -6.39
C VAL A 247 22.27 -10.14 -5.17
N SER A 248 23.53 -9.76 -5.37
CA SER A 248 24.52 -9.68 -4.30
C SER A 248 24.49 -8.36 -3.52
N GLY A 249 23.89 -7.30 -4.07
CA GLY A 249 23.99 -5.94 -3.55
C GLY A 249 22.67 -5.38 -3.03
N ASP A 250 22.71 -4.08 -2.70
CA ASP A 250 21.62 -3.31 -2.11
C ASP A 250 21.11 -2.26 -3.10
N THR A 251 19.90 -2.42 -3.61
CA THR A 251 19.25 -1.52 -4.57
C THR A 251 18.95 -0.13 -3.99
N HIS A 252 18.96 0.03 -2.66
CA HIS A 252 18.89 1.36 -2.05
C HIS A 252 20.11 2.21 -2.37
N LYS A 253 21.27 1.59 -2.61
CA LYS A 253 22.54 2.28 -2.83
C LYS A 253 22.87 2.44 -4.32
N SER A 254 22.61 1.41 -5.12
CA SER A 254 22.96 1.40 -6.55
C SER A 254 22.14 0.39 -7.32
N LEU A 255 22.09 0.57 -8.64
CA LEU A 255 21.51 -0.41 -9.55
C LEU A 255 22.23 -1.75 -9.41
N GLN A 256 21.48 -2.80 -9.11
CA GLN A 256 21.96 -4.18 -9.09
C GLN A 256 21.58 -4.87 -10.39
N VAL A 257 22.25 -5.99 -10.69
CA VAL A 257 22.08 -6.72 -11.95
C VAL A 257 21.77 -8.18 -11.67
N ILE A 258 20.74 -8.72 -12.35
CA ILE A 258 20.53 -10.14 -12.54
C ILE A 258 21.26 -10.53 -13.83
N ASP A 259 22.23 -11.44 -13.72
CA ASP A 259 22.98 -11.96 -14.86
C ASP A 259 22.37 -13.26 -15.36
N GLY A 260 21.82 -13.24 -16.56
CA GLY A 260 21.24 -14.41 -17.23
C GLY A 260 19.78 -14.70 -16.82
N GLU A 261 19.53 -15.83 -16.20
CA GLU A 261 18.19 -16.38 -15.95
C GLU A 261 17.45 -15.69 -14.81
N LEU A 262 16.13 -15.42 -15.01
CA LEU A 262 15.23 -14.84 -14.02
C LEU A 262 14.65 -15.92 -13.08
N LYS A 263 15.48 -16.52 -12.24
CA LYS A 263 15.13 -17.72 -11.44
C LYS A 263 13.99 -17.50 -10.46
N GLU A 264 13.84 -16.29 -9.93
CA GLU A 264 12.84 -15.99 -8.90
C GLU A 264 11.45 -15.69 -9.48
N VAL A 265 11.33 -15.55 -10.81
CA VAL A 265 10.04 -15.39 -11.50
C VAL A 265 9.13 -16.59 -11.27
N ILE A 266 9.68 -17.78 -11.00
CA ILE A 266 8.91 -18.99 -10.67
C ILE A 266 7.98 -18.80 -9.46
N ASN A 267 8.27 -17.84 -8.58
CA ASN A 267 7.46 -17.58 -7.39
C ASN A 267 6.13 -16.87 -7.69
N TYR A 268 5.93 -16.32 -8.91
CA TYR A 268 4.81 -15.45 -9.20
C TYR A 268 3.59 -16.10 -9.87
N PRO A 269 3.74 -17.08 -10.79
CA PRO A 269 2.60 -17.60 -11.56
C PRO A 269 1.43 -18.07 -10.70
N LEU A 270 1.70 -18.88 -9.66
CA LEU A 270 0.65 -19.39 -8.78
C LEU A 270 0.01 -18.28 -7.92
N LEU A 271 0.80 -17.31 -7.45
CA LEU A 271 0.27 -16.16 -6.71
C LEU A 271 -0.64 -15.30 -7.60
N ILE A 272 -0.32 -15.17 -8.89
CA ILE A 272 -1.13 -14.47 -9.88
C ILE A 272 -2.43 -15.23 -10.14
N GLU A 273 -2.34 -16.56 -10.35
CA GLU A 273 -3.50 -17.44 -10.55
C GLU A 273 -4.45 -17.38 -9.34
N ASN A 274 -3.90 -17.34 -8.12
CA ASN A 274 -4.66 -17.28 -6.87
C ASN A 274 -5.14 -15.86 -6.51
N GLY A 275 -4.88 -14.87 -7.36
CA GLY A 275 -5.50 -13.55 -7.26
C GLY A 275 -4.76 -12.53 -6.41
N VAL A 276 -3.42 -12.54 -6.38
CA VAL A 276 -2.66 -11.42 -5.81
C VAL A 276 -3.03 -10.11 -6.51
N LEU A 277 -3.36 -9.07 -5.74
CA LEU A 277 -3.89 -7.82 -6.27
C LEU A 277 -2.82 -6.79 -6.60
N SER A 278 -1.61 -6.93 -6.06
CA SER A 278 -0.50 -6.02 -6.35
C SER A 278 0.83 -6.74 -6.45
N ILE A 279 1.69 -6.25 -7.37
CA ILE A 279 3.10 -6.67 -7.49
C ILE A 279 3.99 -5.43 -7.51
N MET A 280 5.03 -5.44 -6.67
CA MET A 280 6.03 -4.37 -6.65
C MET A 280 7.24 -4.76 -7.50
N VAL A 281 7.61 -3.88 -8.44
CA VAL A 281 8.75 -4.08 -9.35
C VAL A 281 10.00 -3.44 -8.78
N ALA A 282 11.08 -4.22 -8.70
CA ALA A 282 12.38 -3.80 -8.20
C ALA A 282 13.15 -2.89 -9.17
N HIS A 283 14.08 -2.09 -8.62
CA HIS A 283 15.07 -1.36 -9.40
C HIS A 283 16.31 -2.22 -9.65
N ILE A 284 16.17 -3.23 -10.50
CA ILE A 284 17.23 -4.20 -10.85
C ILE A 284 17.33 -4.27 -12.36
N ALA A 285 18.54 -4.20 -12.90
CA ALA A 285 18.82 -4.41 -14.33
C ALA A 285 18.96 -5.91 -14.62
N ILE A 286 18.73 -6.29 -15.86
CA ILE A 286 18.91 -7.66 -16.36
C ILE A 286 19.89 -7.61 -17.53
N GLU A 287 20.95 -8.39 -17.44
CA GLU A 287 21.97 -8.53 -18.46
C GLU A 287 22.06 -10.02 -18.90
N ASN A 288 22.68 -10.26 -20.05
CA ASN A 288 22.93 -11.58 -20.61
C ASN A 288 21.69 -12.51 -20.67
N ASN A 289 20.48 -11.92 -20.72
CA ASN A 289 19.22 -12.62 -20.94
C ASN A 289 18.75 -12.36 -22.37
N PRO A 290 18.55 -13.37 -23.23
CA PRO A 290 18.25 -13.16 -24.65
C PRO A 290 16.92 -12.46 -24.90
N THR A 291 15.94 -12.61 -23.99
CA THR A 291 14.58 -12.05 -24.14
C THR A 291 14.40 -10.78 -23.31
N TYR A 292 14.85 -10.80 -22.06
CA TYR A 292 14.46 -9.84 -21.03
C TYR A 292 15.61 -8.88 -20.61
N SER A 293 16.71 -8.83 -21.35
CA SER A 293 17.78 -7.85 -21.09
C SER A 293 17.24 -6.41 -21.12
N THR A 294 17.54 -5.63 -20.07
CA THR A 294 17.01 -4.27 -19.87
C THR A 294 17.93 -3.17 -20.42
N ASN A 295 19.07 -3.53 -21.01
CA ASN A 295 20.05 -2.59 -21.55
C ASN A 295 20.51 -1.53 -20.52
N GLY A 296 20.76 -1.97 -19.28
CA GLY A 296 21.22 -1.12 -18.19
C GLY A 296 20.10 -0.28 -17.51
N LEU A 297 18.85 -0.40 -17.94
CA LEU A 297 17.73 0.22 -17.23
C LEU A 297 17.27 -0.67 -16.06
N PRO A 298 16.77 -0.08 -14.95
CA PRO A 298 16.09 -0.86 -13.94
C PRO A 298 14.78 -1.44 -14.48
N SER A 299 14.38 -2.60 -13.95
CA SER A 299 13.15 -3.32 -14.36
C SER A 299 11.90 -2.44 -14.35
N THR A 300 11.77 -1.56 -13.38
CA THR A 300 10.69 -0.55 -13.31
C THR A 300 10.60 0.37 -14.52
N CYS A 301 11.70 0.58 -15.24
CA CYS A 301 11.76 1.42 -16.45
C CYS A 301 11.83 0.59 -17.74
N SER A 302 11.55 -0.71 -17.70
CA SER A 302 11.69 -1.62 -18.82
C SER A 302 10.35 -2.22 -19.26
N LYS A 303 9.87 -1.86 -20.46
CA LYS A 303 8.68 -2.49 -21.08
C LYS A 303 8.79 -4.01 -21.16
N LYS A 304 10.02 -4.53 -21.42
CA LYS A 304 10.23 -5.98 -21.48
C LYS A 304 9.89 -6.69 -20.17
N ILE A 305 10.13 -6.02 -19.03
CA ILE A 305 9.88 -6.62 -17.72
C ILE A 305 8.45 -6.33 -17.26
N VAL A 306 8.01 -5.08 -17.31
CA VAL A 306 6.71 -4.68 -16.76
C VAL A 306 5.58 -5.10 -17.70
N SER A 307 5.64 -4.70 -18.98
CA SER A 307 4.59 -5.05 -19.95
C SER A 307 4.76 -6.50 -20.44
N SER A 308 5.88 -6.81 -21.14
CA SER A 308 5.95 -8.08 -21.87
C SER A 308 6.04 -9.30 -20.94
N LEU A 309 6.82 -9.24 -19.84
CA LEU A 309 6.92 -10.38 -18.91
C LEU A 309 5.74 -10.39 -17.93
N LEU A 310 5.54 -9.31 -17.15
CA LEU A 310 4.56 -9.36 -16.06
C LEU A 310 3.11 -9.23 -16.55
N ARG A 311 2.79 -8.24 -17.40
CA ARG A 311 1.42 -8.07 -17.90
C ARG A 311 1.03 -9.15 -18.90
N ASP A 312 1.86 -9.35 -19.94
CA ASP A 312 1.47 -10.19 -21.07
C ASP A 312 1.77 -11.66 -20.80
N SER A 313 3.03 -12.03 -20.55
CA SER A 313 3.42 -13.44 -20.41
C SER A 313 2.89 -14.10 -19.13
N LEU A 314 2.91 -13.38 -17.99
CA LEU A 314 2.35 -13.87 -16.72
C LEU A 314 0.87 -13.49 -16.53
N ASN A 315 0.28 -12.75 -17.48
CA ASN A 315 -1.13 -12.35 -17.48
C ASN A 315 -1.59 -11.63 -16.18
N PHE A 316 -0.71 -10.84 -15.55
CA PHE A 316 -1.05 -10.14 -14.33
C PHE A 316 -2.01 -8.98 -14.57
N LYS A 317 -3.17 -8.98 -13.92
CA LYS A 317 -4.24 -7.98 -14.08
C LYS A 317 -4.32 -6.96 -12.93
N GLY A 318 -3.58 -7.21 -11.84
CA GLY A 318 -3.58 -6.34 -10.65
C GLY A 318 -2.79 -5.04 -10.82
N ILE A 319 -2.56 -4.34 -9.71
CA ILE A 319 -1.78 -3.10 -9.64
C ILE A 319 -0.28 -3.41 -9.71
N ILE A 320 0.44 -2.75 -10.60
CA ILE A 320 1.90 -2.77 -10.62
C ILE A 320 2.41 -1.48 -9.98
N VAL A 321 3.07 -1.61 -8.83
CA VAL A 321 3.68 -0.49 -8.12
C VAL A 321 5.21 -0.55 -8.28
N THR A 322 5.87 0.59 -8.44
CA THR A 322 7.34 0.64 -8.40
C THR A 322 7.84 0.42 -6.97
N ASP A 323 9.05 -0.09 -6.78
CA ASP A 323 9.80 0.16 -5.55
C ASP A 323 10.06 1.68 -5.41
N ALA A 324 10.59 2.12 -4.27
CA ALA A 324 10.72 3.54 -3.97
C ALA A 324 11.60 4.29 -4.99
N MET A 325 11.03 5.24 -5.72
CA MET A 325 11.70 5.99 -6.81
C MET A 325 12.86 6.89 -6.33
N GLY A 326 13.03 7.03 -5.02
CA GLY A 326 14.19 7.71 -4.42
C GLY A 326 15.42 6.82 -4.25
N MET A 327 15.34 5.51 -4.55
CA MET A 327 16.43 4.54 -4.35
C MET A 327 17.57 4.73 -5.36
N GLY A 328 18.80 4.36 -4.96
CA GLY A 328 19.99 4.47 -5.78
C GLY A 328 19.95 3.69 -7.09
N GLY A 329 19.11 2.65 -7.16
CA GLY A 329 18.91 1.83 -8.38
C GLY A 329 18.16 2.56 -9.50
N VAL A 330 17.45 3.67 -9.23
CA VAL A 330 16.62 4.37 -10.24
C VAL A 330 16.80 5.88 -10.25
N VAL A 331 17.20 6.49 -9.13
CA VAL A 331 17.21 7.96 -8.97
C VAL A 331 18.04 8.71 -10.01
N LYS A 332 19.04 8.05 -10.59
CA LYS A 332 19.92 8.62 -11.63
C LYS A 332 19.39 8.43 -13.06
N VAL A 333 18.29 7.72 -13.24
CA VAL A 333 17.69 7.50 -14.56
C VAL A 333 16.94 8.77 -14.96
N PRO A 334 17.31 9.44 -16.07
CA PRO A 334 16.59 10.63 -16.53
C PRO A 334 15.13 10.30 -16.85
N ASN A 335 14.18 11.16 -16.41
CA ASN A 335 12.75 11.00 -16.62
C ASN A 335 12.22 9.64 -16.12
N SER A 336 12.75 9.15 -14.98
CA SER A 336 12.42 7.83 -14.45
C SER A 336 10.93 7.65 -14.18
N SER A 337 10.23 8.71 -13.76
CA SER A 337 8.79 8.70 -13.55
C SER A 337 8.02 8.40 -14.85
N VAL A 338 8.32 9.12 -15.91
CA VAL A 338 7.71 8.89 -17.24
C VAL A 338 8.05 7.49 -17.76
N LYS A 339 9.31 7.07 -17.67
CA LYS A 339 9.74 5.74 -18.12
C LYS A 339 9.08 4.59 -17.37
N ALA A 340 8.82 4.75 -16.07
CA ALA A 340 8.14 3.72 -15.29
C ALA A 340 6.67 3.57 -15.71
N ILE A 341 5.97 4.68 -15.95
CA ILE A 341 4.61 4.65 -16.49
C ILE A 341 4.60 4.11 -17.93
N GLU A 342 5.53 4.54 -18.77
CA GLU A 342 5.70 4.02 -20.13
C GLU A 342 5.99 2.51 -20.14
N ALA A 343 6.71 2.01 -19.15
CA ALA A 343 6.97 0.59 -18.98
C ALA A 343 5.73 -0.22 -18.55
N GLY A 344 4.68 0.43 -18.00
CA GLY A 344 3.43 -0.19 -17.58
C GLY A 344 3.23 -0.27 -16.07
N CYS A 345 4.03 0.44 -15.25
CA CYS A 345 3.76 0.60 -13.82
C CYS A 345 2.54 1.49 -13.62
N ASP A 346 1.66 1.13 -12.66
CA ASP A 346 0.45 1.88 -12.36
C ASP A 346 0.68 2.95 -11.29
N ILE A 347 1.53 2.66 -10.30
CA ILE A 347 1.79 3.57 -9.17
C ILE A 347 3.29 3.84 -9.05
N LEU A 348 3.64 5.12 -8.99
CA LEU A 348 4.99 5.60 -8.65
C LEU A 348 5.08 5.79 -7.14
N LEU A 349 5.81 4.90 -6.48
CA LEU A 349 6.02 4.95 -5.04
C LEU A 349 7.18 5.88 -4.69
N MET A 350 6.96 6.80 -3.76
CA MET A 350 7.98 7.70 -3.21
C MET A 350 8.81 8.43 -4.29
N PRO A 351 8.18 9.09 -5.29
CA PRO A 351 8.97 9.93 -6.19
C PRO A 351 9.77 10.96 -5.38
N VAL A 352 11.00 11.26 -5.82
CA VAL A 352 11.88 12.22 -5.12
C VAL A 352 11.18 13.57 -4.95
N ASP A 353 10.47 14.00 -5.99
CA ASP A 353 9.59 15.17 -6.01
C ASP A 353 8.29 14.79 -6.73
N ALA A 354 7.20 14.68 -5.95
CA ALA A 354 5.89 14.29 -6.48
C ALA A 354 5.30 15.36 -7.42
N ARG A 355 5.56 16.64 -7.16
CA ARG A 355 5.12 17.75 -8.02
C ARG A 355 5.80 17.70 -9.38
N LYS A 356 7.11 17.49 -9.37
CA LYS A 356 7.90 17.33 -10.59
C LYS A 356 7.48 16.08 -11.36
N ALA A 357 7.28 14.96 -10.68
CA ALA A 357 6.83 13.72 -11.32
C ALA A 357 5.44 13.92 -11.99
N HIS A 358 4.51 14.57 -11.31
CA HIS A 358 3.21 14.91 -11.89
C HIS A 358 3.35 15.78 -13.13
N GLN A 359 4.20 16.83 -13.09
CA GLN A 359 4.41 17.73 -14.21
C GLN A 359 5.06 17.00 -15.41
N GLU A 360 6.08 16.18 -15.18
CA GLU A 360 6.75 15.40 -16.24
C GLU A 360 5.77 14.44 -16.94
N ILE A 361 4.92 13.75 -16.16
CA ILE A 361 3.88 12.87 -16.72
C ILE A 361 2.82 13.69 -17.47
N TRP A 362 2.41 14.85 -16.94
CA TRP A 362 1.48 15.75 -17.62
C TRP A 362 2.00 16.25 -18.95
N ASP A 363 3.26 16.68 -19.00
CA ASP A 363 3.90 17.17 -20.23
C ASP A 363 3.98 16.06 -21.28
N GLU A 364 4.34 14.83 -20.90
CA GLU A 364 4.35 13.69 -21.81
C GLU A 364 2.92 13.27 -22.21
N PHE A 365 1.96 13.31 -21.29
CA PHE A 365 0.56 13.01 -21.59
C PHE A 365 -0.03 13.97 -22.63
N LYS A 366 0.33 15.26 -22.61
CA LYS A 366 -0.16 16.26 -23.56
C LYS A 366 0.56 16.23 -24.90
N ASN A 367 1.85 15.98 -24.90
CA ASN A 367 2.71 16.15 -26.06
C ASN A 367 3.31 14.84 -26.60
N GLY A 368 3.18 13.75 -25.82
CA GLY A 368 3.74 12.44 -26.14
C GLY A 368 2.88 11.60 -27.06
N LYS A 369 3.24 10.34 -27.18
CA LYS A 369 2.55 9.35 -28.02
C LYS A 369 1.23 8.91 -27.39
N GLU A 370 0.29 8.49 -28.24
CA GLU A 370 -1.00 7.93 -27.85
C GLU A 370 -0.84 6.72 -26.89
N ASP A 371 0.15 5.85 -27.12
CA ASP A 371 0.44 4.71 -26.24
C ASP A 371 0.72 5.15 -24.81
N PHE A 372 1.43 6.25 -24.58
CA PHE A 372 1.69 6.78 -23.25
C PHE A 372 0.39 7.27 -22.58
N ARG A 373 -0.44 8.00 -23.33
CA ARG A 373 -1.75 8.45 -22.84
C ARG A 373 -2.61 7.26 -22.41
N ASN A 374 -2.66 6.23 -23.25
CA ASN A 374 -3.41 5.01 -22.96
C ASN A 374 -2.86 4.30 -21.71
N SER A 375 -1.53 4.23 -21.55
CA SER A 375 -0.91 3.67 -20.33
C SER A 375 -1.35 4.41 -19.07
N VAL A 376 -1.37 5.74 -19.09
CA VAL A 376 -1.84 6.57 -17.95
C VAL A 376 -3.32 6.32 -17.66
N LEU A 377 -4.18 6.32 -18.69
CA LEU A 377 -5.62 6.12 -18.53
C LEU A 377 -5.94 4.73 -17.97
N GLU A 378 -5.31 3.68 -18.50
CA GLU A 378 -5.50 2.31 -18.03
C GLU A 378 -4.99 2.10 -16.61
N SER A 379 -3.86 2.74 -16.24
CA SER A 379 -3.36 2.73 -14.86
C SER A 379 -4.34 3.41 -13.90
N ALA A 380 -4.87 4.56 -14.27
CA ALA A 380 -5.86 5.26 -13.46
C ALA A 380 -7.16 4.44 -13.31
N LYS A 381 -7.64 3.78 -14.37
CA LYS A 381 -8.80 2.87 -14.30
C LYS A 381 -8.58 1.73 -13.31
N ARG A 382 -7.41 1.08 -13.33
CA ARG A 382 -7.06 0.02 -12.36
C ARG A 382 -7.08 0.54 -10.93
N ILE A 383 -6.52 1.73 -10.69
CA ILE A 383 -6.47 2.34 -9.36
C ILE A 383 -7.88 2.75 -8.88
N ILE A 384 -8.69 3.34 -9.75
CA ILE A 384 -10.07 3.72 -9.41
C ILE A 384 -10.92 2.48 -9.15
N ARG A 385 -10.81 1.44 -9.99
CA ARG A 385 -11.46 0.15 -9.75
C ARG A 385 -11.08 -0.41 -8.38
N MET A 386 -9.80 -0.34 -8.00
CA MET A 386 -9.32 -0.77 -6.69
C MET A 386 -9.98 0.03 -5.56
N LYS A 387 -10.08 1.34 -5.69
CA LYS A 387 -10.74 2.21 -4.70
C LYS A 387 -12.23 1.89 -4.55
N ILE A 388 -12.92 1.59 -5.65
CA ILE A 388 -14.31 1.15 -5.64
C ILE A 388 -14.43 -0.19 -4.89
N CYS A 389 -13.61 -1.18 -5.23
CA CYS A 389 -13.64 -2.50 -4.60
C CYS A 389 -13.22 -2.50 -3.12
N LEU A 390 -12.47 -1.49 -2.68
CA LEU A 390 -12.19 -1.24 -1.25
C LEU A 390 -13.35 -0.53 -0.52
N GLY A 391 -14.40 -0.12 -1.23
CA GLY A 391 -15.49 0.66 -0.65
C GLY A 391 -15.11 2.11 -0.31
N LEU A 392 -14.10 2.66 -0.97
CA LEU A 392 -13.66 4.05 -0.74
C LEU A 392 -14.45 5.05 -1.59
N ILE A 393 -15.04 4.60 -2.70
CA ILE A 393 -15.82 5.41 -3.66
C ILE A 393 -17.21 4.85 -3.79
#